data_7621481db5fb3ce27dc883644b7e1edb
#
_entry.id   7621481db5fb3ce27dc883644b7e1edb
#
_cell.length_a   1.000
_cell.length_b   1.000
_cell.length_c   1.000
_cell.angle_alpha   90.00
_cell.angle_beta   90.00
_cell.angle_gamma   90.00
#
_symmetry.space_group_name_H-M   'P 1'
#
loop_
_entity.id
_entity.type
_entity.pdbx_description
1 polymer ?
#
loop_
_entity_poly.entity_id
_entity_poly.type
_entity_poly.pdbx_seq_one_letter_code
_entity_poly.pdbx_strand_id
1 'polypeptide(L)'
;NSPTLWQRPIVTVKIGGQLMEALLDTGADDTVLEEINLPGRWKPKMIVGIGGFIKVRQYDQIPVEICGQKAIGTVLVGPTPANIIGRNLLTQIGCTLNF
;
A
#
# COMPACT_ATOMS: atom_id res chain seq x y z
N ASN A 1 -10.19 -13.63 -22.97
CA ASN A 1 -10.05 -13.49 -21.74
C ASN A 1 -10.19 -12.11 -21.19
N SER A 2 -11.28 -11.81 -20.61
CA SER A 2 -11.50 -10.52 -20.09
C SER A 2 -11.20 -10.52 -18.61
N PRO A 3 -10.27 -9.69 -18.18
CA PRO A 3 -10.09 -9.51 -16.76
C PRO A 3 -11.36 -8.93 -16.21
N THR A 4 -11.73 -9.40 -15.05
CA THR A 4 -12.85 -8.83 -14.36
C THR A 4 -12.47 -7.43 -13.91
N LEU A 5 -13.26 -6.44 -14.27
CA LEU A 5 -12.94 -5.04 -14.05
C LEU A 5 -12.85 -4.68 -12.57
N TRP A 6 -13.43 -5.51 -11.71
CA TRP A 6 -13.41 -5.28 -10.28
C TRP A 6 -12.30 -6.02 -9.56
N GLN A 7 -11.50 -6.81 -10.28
CA GLN A 7 -10.35 -7.47 -9.67
C GLN A 7 -9.21 -6.47 -9.55
N ARG A 8 -8.58 -6.46 -8.38
CA ARG A 8 -7.41 -5.65 -8.14
C ARG A 8 -6.17 -6.48 -8.44
N PRO A 9 -5.25 -5.97 -9.27
CA PRO A 9 -4.04 -6.73 -9.56
C PRO A 9 -3.18 -6.90 -8.32
N ILE A 10 -2.62 -8.10 -8.17
CA ILE A 10 -1.70 -8.41 -7.08
C ILE A 10 -0.30 -8.38 -7.67
N VAL A 11 0.58 -7.62 -7.07
CA VAL A 11 1.96 -7.48 -7.53
C VAL A 11 2.91 -7.64 -6.36
N THR A 12 4.16 -7.99 -6.68
CA THR A 12 5.21 -8.03 -5.68
C THR A 12 5.79 -6.63 -5.54
N VAL A 13 5.86 -6.16 -4.31
CA VAL A 13 6.43 -4.85 -4.00
C VAL A 13 7.55 -5.01 -3.00
N LYS A 14 8.48 -4.07 -3.00
CA LYS A 14 9.57 -4.05 -2.03
C LYS A 14 9.42 -2.83 -1.16
N ILE A 15 9.25 -3.04 0.13
CA ILE A 15 9.01 -1.97 1.09
C ILE A 15 10.00 -2.10 2.23
N GLY A 16 10.81 -1.05 2.44
CA GLY A 16 11.80 -1.06 3.49
C GLY A 16 12.79 -2.22 3.38
N GLY A 17 13.05 -2.68 2.17
CA GLY A 17 13.96 -3.81 1.93
C GLY A 17 13.30 -5.18 2.01
N GLN A 18 11.99 -5.23 2.22
CA GLN A 18 11.25 -6.50 2.33
C GLN A 18 10.34 -6.68 1.13
N LEU A 19 10.34 -7.90 0.58
CA LEU A 19 9.44 -8.24 -0.53
C LEU A 19 8.12 -8.75 0.02
N MET A 20 7.03 -8.30 -0.58
CA MET A 20 5.69 -8.75 -0.21
C MET A 20 4.73 -8.57 -1.37
N GLU A 21 3.61 -9.27 -1.31
CA GLU A 21 2.56 -9.11 -2.30
C GLU A 21 1.54 -8.09 -1.81
N ALA A 22 1.06 -7.27 -2.73
CA ALA A 22 0.07 -6.25 -2.39
C ALA A 22 -0.91 -6.07 -3.54
N LEU A 23 -2.09 -5.59 -3.21
CA LEU A 23 -3.11 -5.24 -4.19
C LEU A 23 -2.92 -3.80 -4.62
N LEU A 24 -2.97 -3.54 -5.92
CA LEU A 24 -2.98 -2.17 -6.43
C LEU A 24 -4.42 -1.69 -6.44
N ASP A 25 -4.72 -0.70 -5.62
CA ASP A 25 -6.10 -0.24 -5.43
C ASP A 25 -6.19 1.25 -5.71
N THR A 26 -6.65 1.60 -6.92
CA THR A 26 -6.82 3.00 -7.30
C THR A 26 -7.98 3.66 -6.58
N GLY A 27 -8.82 2.89 -5.92
CA GLY A 27 -9.90 3.43 -5.09
C GLY A 27 -9.48 3.80 -3.69
N ALA A 28 -8.28 3.38 -3.26
CA ALA A 28 -7.78 3.70 -1.94
C ALA A 28 -6.85 4.91 -2.01
N ASP A 29 -7.02 5.82 -1.07
CA ASP A 29 -6.16 7.01 -1.00
C ASP A 29 -4.79 6.66 -0.41
N ASP A 30 -4.78 5.78 0.57
CA ASP A 30 -3.59 5.47 1.34
C ASP A 30 -3.11 4.05 1.10
N THR A 31 -1.82 3.84 1.40
CA THR A 31 -1.21 2.51 1.36
C THR A 31 -1.25 1.94 2.77
N VAL A 32 -1.83 0.75 2.91
CA VAL A 32 -1.98 0.09 4.20
C VAL A 32 -1.43 -1.32 4.09
N LEU A 33 -0.54 -1.66 5.02
CA LEU A 33 0.16 -2.96 5.01
C LEU A 33 -0.11 -3.71 6.30
N GLU A 34 -0.07 -5.04 6.20
CA GLU A 34 -0.10 -5.90 7.37
C GLU A 34 1.13 -5.63 8.23
N GLU A 35 1.12 -6.14 9.47
CA GLU A 35 2.22 -5.91 10.40
C GLU A 35 3.57 -6.28 9.81
N ILE A 36 4.41 -5.28 9.63
CA ILE A 36 5.79 -5.44 9.20
C ILE A 36 6.66 -4.49 10.01
N ASN A 37 7.94 -4.79 10.07
CA ASN A 37 8.89 -3.92 10.75
C ASN A 37 9.48 -2.94 9.74
N LEU A 38 9.25 -1.66 9.98
CA LEU A 38 9.81 -0.60 9.15
C LEU A 38 10.76 0.25 9.98
N PRO A 39 11.84 0.76 9.38
CA PRO A 39 12.77 1.63 10.10
C PRO A 39 12.18 3.02 10.27
N GLY A 40 12.66 3.73 11.28
CA GLY A 40 12.33 5.13 11.45
C GLY A 40 11.20 5.36 12.42
N ARG A 41 10.77 6.61 12.46
CA ARG A 41 9.73 7.04 13.39
C ARG A 41 8.36 6.84 12.78
N TRP A 42 7.39 6.63 13.64
CA TRP A 42 6.01 6.51 13.24
C TRP A 42 5.13 7.24 14.23
N LYS A 43 3.91 7.51 13.81
CA LYS A 43 2.92 8.11 14.68
C LYS A 43 1.62 7.34 14.58
N PRO A 44 0.83 7.32 15.65
CA PRO A 44 -0.45 6.60 15.61
C PRO A 44 -1.46 7.33 14.74
N LYS A 45 -2.27 6.56 14.03
CA LYS A 45 -3.34 7.09 13.20
C LYS A 45 -4.51 6.13 13.25
N MET A 46 -5.73 6.68 13.16
CA MET A 46 -6.94 5.88 13.05
C MET A 46 -7.48 6.01 11.65
N ILE A 47 -7.81 4.88 11.04
CA ILE A 47 -8.42 4.87 9.71
C ILE A 47 -9.69 4.03 9.76
N VAL A 48 -10.58 4.28 8.80
CA VAL A 48 -11.82 3.51 8.69
C VAL A 48 -11.49 2.20 7.98
N GLY A 49 -11.82 1.09 8.63
CA GLY A 49 -11.67 -0.24 8.07
C GLY A 49 -12.98 -0.99 8.11
N ILE A 50 -12.95 -2.24 7.69
CA ILE A 50 -14.11 -3.11 7.77
C ILE A 50 -14.42 -3.36 9.24
N GLY A 51 -15.64 -3.02 9.66
CA GLY A 51 -16.05 -3.19 11.05
C GLY A 51 -15.76 -2.01 11.96
N GLY A 52 -15.28 -0.88 11.40
CA GLY A 52 -15.04 0.33 12.18
C GLY A 52 -13.66 0.90 11.99
N PHE A 53 -13.20 1.63 12.99
CA PHE A 53 -11.88 2.24 12.94
C PHE A 53 -10.81 1.25 13.36
N ILE A 54 -9.66 1.29 12.68
CA ILE A 54 -8.50 0.52 13.10
C ILE A 54 -7.34 1.48 13.38
N LYS A 55 -6.53 1.10 14.35
CA LYS A 55 -5.36 1.88 14.73
C LYS A 55 -4.16 1.38 13.95
N VAL A 56 -3.48 2.27 13.27
CA VAL A 56 -2.32 1.92 12.45
C VAL A 56 -1.15 2.80 12.85
N ARG A 57 0.04 2.38 12.41
CA ARG A 57 1.26 3.18 12.57
C ARG A 57 1.55 3.85 11.25
N GLN A 58 1.70 5.16 11.28
CA GLN A 58 2.00 5.94 10.08
C GLN A 58 3.50 6.18 9.98
N TYR A 59 4.09 5.66 8.91
CA TYR A 59 5.49 5.88 8.58
C TYR A 59 5.55 6.80 7.37
N ASP A 60 6.33 7.87 7.45
CA ASP A 60 6.46 8.82 6.35
C ASP A 60 7.74 8.57 5.55
N GLN A 61 7.71 8.91 4.26
CA GLN A 61 8.87 8.86 3.40
C GLN A 61 9.53 7.48 3.35
N ILE A 62 8.72 6.46 3.19
CA ILE A 62 9.20 5.09 3.08
C ILE A 62 9.41 4.77 1.61
N PRO A 63 10.60 4.29 1.23
CA PRO A 63 10.84 3.88 -0.15
C PRO A 63 10.10 2.59 -0.46
N VAL A 64 9.38 2.61 -1.58
CA VAL A 64 8.58 1.47 -2.04
C VAL A 64 8.89 1.25 -3.51
N GLU A 65 9.19 0.02 -3.87
CA GLU A 65 9.41 -0.32 -5.27
C GLU A 65 8.24 -1.16 -5.76
N ILE A 66 7.56 -0.67 -6.79
CA ILE A 66 6.35 -1.31 -7.34
C ILE A 66 6.61 -1.59 -8.80
N CYS A 67 6.59 -2.87 -9.20
CA CYS A 67 6.81 -3.27 -10.61
C CYS A 67 8.09 -2.66 -11.17
N GLY A 68 9.16 -2.62 -10.36
CA GLY A 68 10.44 -2.08 -10.79
C GLY A 68 10.54 -0.57 -10.75
N GLN A 69 9.49 0.13 -10.33
CA GLN A 69 9.50 1.58 -10.24
C GLN A 69 9.53 2.03 -8.80
N LYS A 70 10.31 3.04 -8.52
CA LYS A 70 10.51 3.51 -7.15
C LYS A 70 9.57 4.66 -6.81
N ALA A 71 9.00 4.60 -5.62
CA ALA A 71 8.19 5.65 -5.06
C ALA A 71 8.60 5.86 -3.62
N ILE A 72 8.29 7.02 -3.07
CA ILE A 72 8.54 7.32 -1.67
C ILE A 72 7.28 7.99 -1.13
N GLY A 73 6.78 7.48 -0.01
CA GLY A 73 5.60 8.10 0.57
C GLY A 73 5.20 7.49 1.89
N THR A 74 4.03 7.87 2.33
CA THR A 74 3.49 7.43 3.61
C THR A 74 2.95 6.02 3.48
N VAL A 75 3.30 5.19 4.46
CA VAL A 75 2.84 3.82 4.55
C VAL A 75 2.21 3.62 5.92
N LEU A 76 1.01 3.06 5.95
CA LEU A 76 0.30 2.75 7.19
C LEU A 76 0.45 1.25 7.45
N VAL A 77 0.75 0.90 8.70
CA VAL A 77 0.95 -0.50 9.09
C VAL A 77 -0.01 -0.85 10.21
N GLY A 78 -0.79 -1.88 10.02
CA GLY A 78 -1.76 -2.30 11.03
C GLY A 78 -2.54 -3.54 10.63
N PRO A 79 -3.61 -3.85 11.38
CA PRO A 79 -4.38 -5.08 11.17
C PRO A 79 -5.33 -4.97 9.97
N THR A 80 -4.76 -4.93 8.78
CA THR A 80 -5.53 -4.92 7.54
C THR A 80 -5.66 -6.36 7.02
N PRO A 81 -6.77 -6.69 6.37
CA PRO A 81 -6.93 -8.04 5.80
C PRO A 81 -6.01 -8.29 4.61
N ALA A 82 -5.50 -7.25 3.97
CA ALA A 82 -4.61 -7.40 2.82
C ALA A 82 -3.70 -6.20 2.72
N ASN A 83 -2.54 -6.40 2.10
CA ASN A 83 -1.65 -5.29 1.76
C ASN A 83 -2.25 -4.53 0.57
N ILE A 84 -2.40 -3.24 0.70
CA ILE A 84 -3.02 -2.40 -0.32
C ILE A 84 -2.11 -1.22 -0.64
N ILE A 85 -1.83 -1.05 -1.93
CA ILE A 85 -1.09 0.11 -2.42
C ILE A 85 -2.12 1.10 -2.94
N GLY A 86 -2.18 2.25 -2.33
CA GLY A 86 -3.14 3.29 -2.68
C GLY A 86 -2.59 4.32 -3.64
N ARG A 87 -3.43 5.30 -3.97
CA ARG A 87 -3.10 6.33 -4.96
C ARG A 87 -1.89 7.17 -4.57
N ASN A 88 -1.63 7.30 -3.28
CA ASN A 88 -0.49 8.11 -2.83
C ASN A 88 0.85 7.62 -3.40
N LEU A 89 0.96 6.33 -3.67
CA LEU A 89 2.15 5.76 -4.29
C LEU A 89 1.94 5.52 -5.78
N LEU A 90 0.75 5.10 -6.19
CA LEU A 90 0.48 4.77 -7.58
C LEU A 90 0.64 5.99 -8.50
N THR A 91 0.29 7.18 -8.02
CA THR A 91 0.46 8.39 -8.82
C THR A 91 1.92 8.71 -9.08
N GLN A 92 2.80 8.32 -8.17
CA GLN A 92 4.23 8.60 -8.31
C GLN A 92 4.90 7.79 -9.41
N ILE A 93 4.40 6.58 -9.64
CA ILE A 93 4.98 5.73 -10.67
C ILE A 93 4.29 5.90 -12.02
N GLY A 94 3.41 6.89 -12.11
CA GLY A 94 2.72 7.18 -13.35
C GLY A 94 1.84 6.02 -13.79
N CYS A 95 1.29 5.31 -12.82
CA CYS A 95 0.60 4.08 -13.11
C CYS A 95 -0.78 4.34 -13.67
N THR A 96 -0.89 4.24 -14.97
CA THR A 96 -2.18 3.97 -15.57
C THR A 96 -2.30 2.45 -15.52
N LEU A 97 -3.20 1.95 -14.71
CA LEU A 97 -3.35 0.52 -14.57
C LEU A 97 -3.97 -0.06 -15.83
N ASN A 98 -3.11 -0.51 -16.73
CA ASN A 98 -3.55 -1.14 -17.98
C ASN A 98 -3.42 -2.65 -17.84
N PHE A 99 -4.07 -3.19 -16.89
CA PHE A 99 -4.07 -4.63 -16.69
C PHE A 99 -5.27 -5.27 -17.33
#